data_8fb2727c8642fda1533f29818cb04e54
#
_entry.id   8fb2727c8642fda1533f29818cb04e54
#
_cell.length_a   1.000
_cell.length_b   1.000
_cell.length_c   1.000
_cell.angle_alpha   90.00
_cell.angle_beta   90.00
_cell.angle_gamma   90.00
#
_symmetry.space_group_name_H-M   'P 1'
#
loop_
_entity.id
_entity.type
_entity.pdbx_description
1 polymer ?
#
loop_
_entity_poly.entity_id
_entity_poly.type
_entity_poly.pdbx_seq_one_letter_code
_entity_poly.pdbx_strand_id
1 'polypeptide(L)'
;MKKVVLFIIFFFCVFTHTSYSASCRSLFYKGYYSFNSLKKDKKRARYRNNWLKVKHLFYKAYICNKKGPYAPKSLYYIGRTYQELGKRSHLKKDFYNAIKYFELLVKKYPGHSWGDDAKLYSAKIKLNRFKNIEDAYIDLLYIVNIYPKGDKVKEAQKLLKELDRRYLTKLKKNLKKKSNVTFAKNAKNLAKIINIRKWADKDYARIVVDLTDEVKFKKFVLKNKVYSRLVVDLKGAYLPKNLLDIKKIELKKNFLYQVRFAQFKKNVVRFVFYVGHIKDFKVFALENPYRIVVDIYGKKDLGNVKLVKEAVKKSQKVSESLIEQLGLDIKTIMIDPGHGGKDPGAICRGLKEKDINLRLAKILGTILRQKGFKVLYTRTTDKFIPLEERTVMANTMGADLFISIHVNAHRNRRIRGIEVYYLNIASSKDAIRVAARENAVSSRKISDLQLILTDLMLNSKIKESSILASKVLNKILLTCKRYRPENNGVRQAPFYVLMGARMPAILIEIGYITNPQDRKRLRSYSYLKSLAKGVVQGILAYRKSIKKYAGLY
;
A
#
# COMPACT_ATOMS: atom_id res chain seq x y z
N MET A 1 -16.48 49.48 34.76
CA MET A 1 -15.07 49.02 34.73
C MET A 1 -14.86 47.60 34.15
N LYS A 2 -15.70 46.59 34.43
CA LYS A 2 -15.52 45.20 33.91
C LYS A 2 -15.60 45.06 32.37
N LYS A 3 -16.43 45.86 31.68
CA LYS A 3 -16.57 45.77 30.18
C LYS A 3 -15.39 46.37 29.41
N VAL A 4 -14.72 47.36 29.97
CA VAL A 4 -13.54 47.99 29.34
C VAL A 4 -12.32 47.08 29.44
N VAL A 5 -12.13 46.36 30.54
CA VAL A 5 -11.03 45.42 30.75
C VAL A 5 -11.16 44.20 29.79
N LEU A 6 -12.37 43.69 29.52
CA LEU A 6 -12.59 42.60 28.59
C LEU A 6 -12.27 42.97 27.13
N PHE A 7 -12.57 44.22 26.74
CA PHE A 7 -12.25 44.72 25.40
C PHE A 7 -10.74 44.96 25.19
N ILE A 8 -10.00 45.38 26.24
CA ILE A 8 -8.56 45.54 26.19
C ILE A 8 -7.84 44.17 26.11
N ILE A 9 -8.32 43.14 26.85
CA ILE A 9 -7.75 41.78 26.78
C ILE A 9 -8.01 41.15 25.40
N PHE A 10 -9.20 41.33 24.80
CA PHE A 10 -9.51 40.82 23.47
C PHE A 10 -8.71 41.54 22.37
N PHE A 11 -8.47 42.88 22.52
CA PHE A 11 -7.64 43.66 21.62
C PHE A 11 -6.16 43.29 21.74
N PHE A 12 -5.65 42.99 22.95
CA PHE A 12 -4.29 42.53 23.15
C PHE A 12 -4.04 41.11 22.63
N CYS A 13 -5.00 40.18 22.79
CA CYS A 13 -4.90 38.83 22.23
C CYS A 13 -4.91 38.83 20.69
N VAL A 14 -5.70 39.71 20.04
CA VAL A 14 -5.73 39.81 18.56
C VAL A 14 -4.43 40.44 18.04
N PHE A 15 -3.84 41.43 18.75
CA PHE A 15 -2.57 42.06 18.35
C PHE A 15 -1.36 41.11 18.52
N THR A 16 -1.35 40.25 19.54
CA THR A 16 -0.24 39.31 19.75
C THR A 16 -0.21 38.21 18.69
N HIS A 17 -1.39 37.73 18.20
CA HIS A 17 -1.42 36.77 17.12
C HIS A 17 -1.02 37.34 15.76
N THR A 18 -1.36 38.61 15.47
CA THR A 18 -1.00 39.24 14.20
C THR A 18 0.49 39.61 14.14
N SER A 19 1.11 39.98 15.26
CA SER A 19 2.55 40.30 15.31
C SER A 19 3.41 39.02 15.13
N TYR A 20 3.02 37.88 15.69
CA TYR A 20 3.75 36.63 15.55
C TYR A 20 3.66 36.06 14.09
N SER A 21 2.49 36.17 13.46
CA SER A 21 2.29 35.82 12.05
C SER A 21 3.10 36.75 11.11
N ALA A 22 3.15 38.03 11.39
CA ALA A 22 3.92 39.01 10.61
C ALA A 22 5.42 38.71 10.66
N SER A 23 5.95 38.30 11.82
CA SER A 23 7.36 37.95 11.99
C SER A 23 7.77 36.73 11.18
N CYS A 24 6.98 35.63 11.20
CA CYS A 24 7.25 34.44 10.43
C CYS A 24 7.16 34.70 8.91
N ARG A 25 6.22 35.53 8.49
CA ARG A 25 6.06 36.01 7.12
C ARG A 25 7.31 36.79 6.68
N SER A 26 7.75 37.73 7.46
CA SER A 26 8.95 38.55 7.20
C SER A 26 10.19 37.67 7.01
N LEU A 27 10.42 36.72 7.93
CA LEU A 27 11.55 35.79 7.86
C LEU A 27 11.49 34.91 6.58
N PHE A 28 10.31 34.44 6.20
CA PHE A 28 10.14 33.67 4.98
C PHE A 28 10.48 34.50 3.75
N TYR A 29 9.92 35.71 3.61
CA TYR A 29 10.15 36.54 2.44
C TYR A 29 11.60 37.05 2.36
N LYS A 30 12.25 37.35 3.50
CA LYS A 30 13.69 37.65 3.54
C LYS A 30 14.50 36.47 2.96
N GLY A 31 14.16 35.24 3.34
CA GLY A 31 14.74 34.02 2.76
C GLY A 31 14.47 33.88 1.27
N TYR A 32 13.24 34.14 0.85
CA TYR A 32 12.77 34.02 -0.55
C TYR A 32 13.52 35.02 -1.47
N TYR A 33 13.60 36.29 -1.09
CA TYR A 33 14.32 37.30 -1.88
C TYR A 33 15.82 36.99 -1.89
N SER A 34 16.40 36.60 -0.74
CA SER A 34 17.81 36.20 -0.68
C SER A 34 18.12 34.99 -1.55
N PHE A 35 17.22 33.99 -1.62
CA PHE A 35 17.37 32.83 -2.48
C PHE A 35 17.37 33.23 -3.96
N ASN A 36 16.42 34.05 -4.39
CA ASN A 36 16.28 34.45 -5.78
C ASN A 36 17.43 35.38 -6.23
N SER A 37 17.84 36.31 -5.38
CA SER A 37 19.01 37.18 -5.61
C SER A 37 20.27 36.33 -5.76
N LEU A 38 20.54 35.43 -4.80
CA LEU A 38 21.74 34.59 -4.83
C LEU A 38 21.75 33.64 -6.04
N LYS A 39 20.58 33.15 -6.48
CA LYS A 39 20.47 32.29 -7.66
C LYS A 39 20.88 33.02 -8.95
N LYS A 40 20.61 34.30 -9.05
CA LYS A 40 20.97 35.17 -10.19
C LYS A 40 22.43 35.63 -10.15
N ASP A 41 23.00 35.80 -8.98
CA ASP A 41 24.38 36.31 -8.79
C ASP A 41 25.40 35.16 -8.93
N LYS A 42 26.02 35.05 -10.10
CA LYS A 42 27.02 34.01 -10.39
C LYS A 42 28.26 34.06 -9.49
N LYS A 43 28.69 35.26 -9.05
CA LYS A 43 29.88 35.43 -8.18
C LYS A 43 29.57 34.94 -6.76
N ARG A 44 28.53 35.50 -6.12
CA ARG A 44 28.15 35.15 -4.74
C ARG A 44 27.65 33.71 -4.60
N ALA A 45 27.00 33.15 -5.64
CA ALA A 45 26.48 31.78 -5.66
C ALA A 45 27.57 30.71 -5.62
N ARG A 46 28.85 31.04 -5.93
CA ARG A 46 29.97 30.07 -5.83
C ARG A 46 30.30 29.73 -4.38
N TYR A 47 30.02 30.62 -3.43
CA TYR A 47 30.40 30.45 -2.03
C TYR A 47 29.30 29.68 -1.26
N ARG A 48 29.68 28.55 -0.70
CA ARG A 48 28.79 27.65 0.08
C ARG A 48 28.08 28.40 1.24
N ASN A 49 28.82 29.26 1.96
CA ASN A 49 28.29 29.95 3.12
C ASN A 49 27.11 30.89 2.79
N ASN A 50 27.06 31.44 1.57
CA ASN A 50 25.93 32.26 1.15
C ASN A 50 24.62 31.44 1.05
N TRP A 51 24.70 30.21 0.52
CA TRP A 51 23.57 29.30 0.49
C TRP A 51 23.16 28.84 1.89
N LEU A 52 24.12 28.60 2.79
CA LEU A 52 23.83 28.24 4.17
C LEU A 52 23.16 29.36 4.94
N LYS A 53 23.51 30.63 4.68
CA LYS A 53 22.81 31.82 5.22
C LYS A 53 21.35 31.82 4.74
N VAL A 54 21.10 31.61 3.45
CA VAL A 54 19.72 31.51 2.90
C VAL A 54 18.95 30.36 3.54
N LYS A 55 19.56 29.17 3.64
CA LYS A 55 18.96 28.02 4.35
C LYS A 55 18.57 28.38 5.78
N HIS A 56 19.43 29.13 6.49
CA HIS A 56 19.17 29.50 7.87
C HIS A 56 17.96 30.43 8.00
N LEU A 57 17.76 31.37 7.08
CA LEU A 57 16.57 32.22 7.04
C LEU A 57 15.28 31.41 6.93
N PHE A 58 15.23 30.46 6.00
CA PHE A 58 14.08 29.57 5.87
C PHE A 58 13.90 28.65 7.08
N TYR A 59 15.00 28.21 7.71
CA TYR A 59 14.93 27.42 8.92
C TYR A 59 14.34 28.23 10.10
N LYS A 60 14.74 29.50 10.26
CA LYS A 60 14.11 30.41 11.24
C LYS A 60 12.61 30.58 10.96
N ALA A 61 12.21 30.78 9.69
CA ALA A 61 10.81 30.89 9.32
C ALA A 61 10.02 29.59 9.61
N TYR A 62 10.65 28.41 9.42
CA TYR A 62 10.05 27.12 9.74
C TYR A 62 9.80 26.91 11.23
N ILE A 63 10.81 27.23 12.07
CA ILE A 63 10.69 27.04 13.53
C ILE A 63 9.82 28.09 14.21
N CYS A 64 9.68 29.27 13.61
CA CYS A 64 8.88 30.38 14.10
C CYS A 64 7.42 29.96 14.34
N ASN A 65 6.81 29.24 13.41
CA ASN A 65 5.51 28.61 13.59
C ASN A 65 5.38 27.36 12.72
N LYS A 66 5.64 26.19 13.31
CA LYS A 66 5.59 24.90 12.61
C LYS A 66 4.19 24.49 12.13
N LYS A 67 3.12 25.13 12.62
CA LYS A 67 1.73 24.90 12.18
C LYS A 67 1.24 25.97 11.19
N GLY A 68 2.01 27.04 11.02
CA GLY A 68 1.63 28.19 10.18
C GLY A 68 1.85 27.95 8.68
N PRO A 69 1.29 28.85 7.84
CA PRO A 69 1.26 28.70 6.38
C PRO A 69 2.65 28.80 5.72
N TYR A 70 3.64 29.37 6.42
CA TYR A 70 5.01 29.50 5.91
C TYR A 70 5.91 28.31 6.25
N ALA A 71 5.50 27.43 7.17
CA ALA A 71 6.31 26.27 7.56
C ALA A 71 6.53 25.27 6.40
N PRO A 72 5.50 24.79 5.68
CA PRO A 72 5.69 23.90 4.54
C PRO A 72 6.47 24.59 3.42
N LYS A 73 6.19 25.87 3.13
CA LYS A 73 6.92 26.67 2.13
C LYS A 73 8.40 26.80 2.49
N SER A 74 8.72 26.98 3.78
CA SER A 74 10.10 27.06 4.26
C SER A 74 10.85 25.74 4.08
N LEU A 75 10.23 24.59 4.39
CA LEU A 75 10.85 23.27 4.14
C LEU A 75 11.13 23.06 2.66
N TYR A 76 10.21 23.44 1.80
CA TYR A 76 10.41 23.39 0.35
C TYR A 76 11.65 24.20 -0.06
N TYR A 77 11.75 25.46 0.35
CA TYR A 77 12.87 26.31 -0.01
C TYR A 77 14.20 25.90 0.64
N ILE A 78 14.19 25.26 1.82
CA ILE A 78 15.39 24.62 2.36
C ILE A 78 15.85 23.49 1.42
N GLY A 79 14.92 22.63 0.95
CA GLY A 79 15.20 21.60 -0.03
C GLY A 79 15.78 22.17 -1.33
N ARG A 80 15.16 23.25 -1.86
CA ARG A 80 15.63 23.96 -3.07
C ARG A 80 17.01 24.60 -2.86
N THR A 81 17.27 25.15 -1.69
CA THR A 81 18.58 25.74 -1.35
C THR A 81 19.68 24.69 -1.36
N TYR A 82 19.44 23.53 -0.76
CA TYR A 82 20.37 22.40 -0.82
C TYR A 82 20.54 21.84 -2.22
N GLN A 83 19.48 21.82 -3.04
CA GLN A 83 19.57 21.41 -4.44
C GLN A 83 20.46 22.35 -5.26
N GLU A 84 20.29 23.68 -5.12
CA GLU A 84 21.12 24.67 -5.79
C GLU A 84 22.58 24.63 -5.31
N LEU A 85 22.78 24.42 -4.01
CA LEU A 85 24.10 24.21 -3.44
C LEU A 85 24.75 22.94 -4.01
N GLY A 86 24.03 21.83 -4.07
CA GLY A 86 24.51 20.56 -4.60
C GLY A 86 24.88 20.63 -6.09
N LYS A 87 24.17 21.44 -6.89
CA LYS A 87 24.52 21.69 -8.30
C LYS A 87 25.90 22.34 -8.46
N ARG A 88 26.34 23.13 -7.48
CA ARG A 88 27.59 23.89 -7.51
C ARG A 88 28.74 23.18 -6.80
N SER A 89 28.45 22.59 -5.66
CA SER A 89 29.43 21.83 -4.87
C SER A 89 29.71 20.43 -5.44
N HIS A 90 28.80 19.90 -6.27
CA HIS A 90 28.79 18.51 -6.73
C HIS A 90 28.76 17.46 -5.60
N LEU A 91 28.60 17.86 -4.33
CA LEU A 91 28.62 16.98 -3.18
C LEU A 91 27.29 16.20 -3.07
N LYS A 92 27.37 14.89 -3.04
CA LYS A 92 26.21 14.00 -2.84
C LYS A 92 25.42 14.33 -1.57
N LYS A 93 26.12 14.76 -0.49
CA LYS A 93 25.53 15.14 0.79
C LYS A 93 24.50 16.27 0.66
N ASP A 94 24.74 17.25 -0.21
CA ASP A 94 23.82 18.37 -0.40
C ASP A 94 22.54 17.91 -1.10
N PHE A 95 22.64 17.02 -2.08
CA PHE A 95 21.47 16.42 -2.72
C PHE A 95 20.69 15.51 -1.77
N TYR A 96 21.34 14.75 -0.89
CA TYR A 96 20.66 13.99 0.16
C TYR A 96 19.89 14.92 1.12
N ASN A 97 20.50 16.04 1.51
CA ASN A 97 19.82 17.02 2.35
C ASN A 97 18.62 17.64 1.61
N ALA A 98 18.72 17.92 0.31
CA ALA A 98 17.58 18.41 -0.47
C ALA A 98 16.41 17.42 -0.43
N ILE A 99 16.67 16.15 -0.73
CA ILE A 99 15.66 15.07 -0.66
C ILE A 99 15.06 14.99 0.75
N LYS A 100 15.89 14.99 1.80
CA LYS A 100 15.44 14.92 3.20
C LYS A 100 14.41 16.01 3.53
N TYR A 101 14.62 17.26 3.11
CA TYR A 101 13.70 18.35 3.40
C TYR A 101 12.43 18.30 2.53
N PHE A 102 12.51 17.84 1.29
CA PHE A 102 11.33 17.57 0.45
C PHE A 102 10.46 16.46 1.04
N GLU A 103 11.08 15.37 1.52
CA GLU A 103 10.36 14.28 2.20
C GLU A 103 9.76 14.73 3.54
N LEU A 104 10.49 15.59 4.29
CA LEU A 104 10.01 16.15 5.55
C LEU A 104 8.75 17.02 5.34
N LEU A 105 8.71 17.81 4.24
CA LEU A 105 7.53 18.59 3.86
C LEU A 105 6.33 17.67 3.69
N VAL A 106 6.45 16.66 2.82
CA VAL A 106 5.34 15.74 2.51
C VAL A 106 4.91 14.95 3.75
N LYS A 107 5.85 14.55 4.59
CA LYS A 107 5.57 13.81 5.84
C LYS A 107 4.84 14.67 6.88
N LYS A 108 5.25 15.93 7.05
CA LYS A 108 4.69 16.82 8.09
C LYS A 108 3.42 17.52 7.66
N TYR A 109 3.27 17.78 6.35
CA TYR A 109 2.14 18.52 5.77
C TYR A 109 1.55 17.72 4.59
N PRO A 110 0.96 16.53 4.85
CA PRO A 110 0.34 15.72 3.81
C PRO A 110 -0.83 16.49 3.17
N GLY A 111 -0.89 16.50 1.85
CA GLY A 111 -1.92 17.23 1.10
C GLY A 111 -1.64 18.72 0.83
N HIS A 112 -0.51 19.28 1.34
CA HIS A 112 -0.12 20.66 0.99
C HIS A 112 0.18 20.77 -0.51
N SER A 113 -0.30 21.87 -1.16
CA SER A 113 -0.19 22.08 -2.61
C SER A 113 1.24 22.02 -3.17
N TRP A 114 2.27 22.25 -2.36
CA TRP A 114 3.67 22.15 -2.75
C TRP A 114 4.29 20.75 -2.51
N GLY A 115 3.47 19.79 -2.16
CA GLY A 115 3.91 18.40 -1.95
C GLY A 115 4.28 17.69 -3.24
N ASP A 116 3.54 17.94 -4.32
CA ASP A 116 3.84 17.43 -5.67
C ASP A 116 5.12 18.04 -6.23
N ASP A 117 5.33 19.35 -6.07
CA ASP A 117 6.60 20.01 -6.38
C ASP A 117 7.79 19.38 -5.65
N ALA A 118 7.67 19.20 -4.33
CA ALA A 118 8.71 18.61 -3.51
C ALA A 118 9.06 17.19 -3.96
N LYS A 119 8.04 16.37 -4.24
CA LYS A 119 8.23 15.01 -4.77
C LYS A 119 8.83 15.01 -6.16
N LEU A 120 8.44 15.92 -7.03
CA LEU A 120 9.02 16.04 -8.38
C LEU A 120 10.52 16.41 -8.33
N TYR A 121 10.91 17.36 -7.48
CA TYR A 121 12.33 17.70 -7.31
C TYR A 121 13.13 16.55 -6.69
N SER A 122 12.55 15.82 -5.71
CA SER A 122 13.15 14.62 -5.16
C SER A 122 13.39 13.57 -6.25
N ALA A 123 12.37 13.27 -7.07
CA ALA A 123 12.48 12.34 -8.18
C ALA A 123 13.57 12.74 -9.19
N LYS A 124 13.60 14.02 -9.60
CA LYS A 124 14.62 14.53 -10.52
C LYS A 124 16.04 14.42 -9.96
N ILE A 125 16.24 14.67 -8.67
CA ILE A 125 17.55 14.47 -8.01
C ILE A 125 17.92 12.98 -8.01
N LYS A 126 17.01 12.10 -7.62
CA LYS A 126 17.22 10.65 -7.61
C LYS A 126 17.60 10.13 -9.01
N LEU A 127 16.90 10.58 -10.06
CA LEU A 127 17.21 10.21 -11.46
C LEU A 127 18.56 10.73 -11.93
N ASN A 128 18.79 12.03 -11.80
CA ASN A 128 19.89 12.70 -12.47
C ASN A 128 21.21 12.58 -11.73
N ARG A 129 21.18 12.54 -10.38
CA ARG A 129 22.39 12.57 -9.54
C ARG A 129 22.72 11.22 -8.93
N PHE A 130 21.71 10.44 -8.56
CA PHE A 130 21.95 9.14 -7.93
C PHE A 130 21.74 7.96 -8.88
N LYS A 131 21.21 8.19 -10.09
CA LYS A 131 20.82 7.14 -11.04
C LYS A 131 19.88 6.10 -10.39
N ASN A 132 19.17 6.51 -9.35
CA ASN A 132 18.23 5.68 -8.62
C ASN A 132 16.85 5.83 -9.28
N ILE A 133 16.62 5.02 -10.31
CA ILE A 133 15.39 5.02 -11.11
C ILE A 133 14.21 4.56 -10.25
N GLU A 134 14.41 3.57 -9.38
CA GLU A 134 13.39 2.95 -8.56
C GLU A 134 12.75 3.96 -7.58
N ASP A 135 13.58 4.62 -6.75
CA ASP A 135 13.09 5.60 -5.80
C ASP A 135 12.50 6.85 -6.49
N ALA A 136 13.02 7.20 -7.68
CA ALA A 136 12.47 8.31 -8.45
C ALA A 136 11.10 7.96 -9.04
N TYR A 137 10.94 6.74 -9.53
CA TYR A 137 9.67 6.23 -10.04
C TYR A 137 8.59 6.23 -8.94
N ILE A 138 8.96 5.82 -7.72
CA ILE A 138 8.07 5.88 -6.55
C ILE A 138 7.62 7.31 -6.24
N ASP A 139 8.55 8.29 -6.26
CA ASP A 139 8.20 9.70 -6.04
C ASP A 139 7.24 10.23 -7.11
N LEU A 140 7.44 9.85 -8.37
CA LEU A 140 6.56 10.25 -9.49
C LEU A 140 5.17 9.62 -9.39
N LEU A 141 5.08 8.34 -9.04
CA LEU A 141 3.79 7.68 -8.76
C LEU A 141 3.07 8.32 -7.57
N TYR A 142 3.81 8.72 -6.54
CA TYR A 142 3.25 9.43 -5.40
C TYR A 142 2.54 10.72 -5.82
N ILE A 143 3.14 11.49 -6.75
CA ILE A 143 2.53 12.72 -7.29
C ILE A 143 1.20 12.39 -7.97
N VAL A 144 1.19 11.44 -8.88
CA VAL A 144 0.01 11.09 -9.68
C VAL A 144 -1.15 10.59 -8.81
N ASN A 145 -0.84 9.84 -7.73
CA ASN A 145 -1.86 9.20 -6.91
C ASN A 145 -2.34 10.05 -5.73
N ILE A 146 -1.44 10.84 -5.12
CA ILE A 146 -1.75 11.60 -3.90
C ILE A 146 -2.14 13.05 -4.22
N TYR A 147 -1.63 13.59 -5.33
CA TYR A 147 -1.93 14.95 -5.79
C TYR A 147 -2.58 14.96 -7.19
N PRO A 148 -3.69 14.22 -7.45
CA PRO A 148 -4.23 14.02 -8.80
C PRO A 148 -4.67 15.32 -9.51
N LYS A 149 -4.90 16.39 -8.74
CA LYS A 149 -5.22 17.75 -9.25
C LYS A 149 -4.00 18.69 -9.19
N GLY A 150 -2.81 18.20 -8.82
CA GLY A 150 -1.59 19.00 -8.74
C GLY A 150 -1.09 19.43 -10.12
N ASP A 151 -0.46 20.60 -10.18
CA ASP A 151 0.07 21.15 -11.44
C ASP A 151 1.26 20.35 -11.99
N LYS A 152 1.92 19.54 -11.16
CA LYS A 152 3.05 18.68 -11.52
C LYS A 152 2.66 17.28 -12.02
N VAL A 153 1.38 16.93 -12.00
CA VAL A 153 0.88 15.60 -12.42
C VAL A 153 1.24 15.30 -13.89
N LYS A 154 1.01 16.25 -14.80
CA LYS A 154 1.34 16.07 -16.22
C LYS A 154 2.82 15.80 -16.44
N GLU A 155 3.70 16.53 -15.73
CA GLU A 155 5.15 16.33 -15.81
C GLU A 155 5.58 14.99 -15.21
N ALA A 156 5.01 14.60 -14.07
CA ALA A 156 5.26 13.32 -13.45
C ALA A 156 4.85 12.15 -14.38
N GLN A 157 3.69 12.23 -15.01
CA GLN A 157 3.22 11.23 -15.99
C GLN A 157 4.15 11.14 -17.21
N LYS A 158 4.64 12.29 -17.71
CA LYS A 158 5.62 12.31 -18.82
C LYS A 158 6.90 11.59 -18.44
N LEU A 159 7.45 11.87 -17.25
CA LEU A 159 8.66 11.23 -16.75
C LEU A 159 8.45 9.73 -16.51
N LEU A 160 7.30 9.31 -15.98
CA LEU A 160 6.95 7.90 -15.84
C LEU A 160 6.96 7.19 -17.20
N LYS A 161 6.28 7.75 -18.20
CA LYS A 161 6.28 7.19 -19.58
C LYS A 161 7.69 7.10 -20.18
N GLU A 162 8.55 8.07 -19.90
CA GLU A 162 9.95 8.06 -20.36
C GLU A 162 10.75 6.96 -19.66
N LEU A 163 10.58 6.81 -18.34
CA LEU A 163 11.24 5.75 -17.58
C LEU A 163 10.77 4.37 -18.04
N ASP A 164 9.48 4.19 -18.30
CA ASP A 164 8.92 2.95 -18.85
C ASP A 164 9.54 2.59 -20.21
N ARG A 165 9.65 3.57 -21.11
CA ARG A 165 10.31 3.35 -22.42
C ARG A 165 11.79 2.96 -22.25
N ARG A 166 12.54 3.66 -21.40
CA ARG A 166 13.97 3.36 -21.15
C ARG A 166 14.14 1.98 -20.53
N TYR A 167 13.24 1.60 -19.61
CA TYR A 167 13.25 0.28 -18.98
C TYR A 167 12.93 -0.82 -20.00
N LEU A 168 11.88 -0.63 -20.82
CA LEU A 168 11.53 -1.55 -21.91
C LEU A 168 12.66 -1.69 -22.94
N THR A 169 13.35 -0.59 -23.26
CA THR A 169 14.50 -0.61 -24.19
C THR A 169 15.70 -1.36 -23.58
N LYS A 170 15.96 -1.16 -22.28
CA LYS A 170 17.01 -1.89 -21.54
C LYS A 170 16.69 -3.38 -21.37
N LEU A 171 15.43 -3.73 -21.13
CA LEU A 171 14.94 -5.10 -21.16
C LEU A 171 15.10 -5.73 -22.55
N LYS A 172 14.70 -5.03 -23.61
CA LYS A 172 14.90 -5.48 -25.01
C LYS A 172 16.37 -5.68 -25.33
N LYS A 173 17.27 -4.78 -24.87
CA LYS A 173 18.72 -4.89 -25.07
C LYS A 173 19.33 -6.03 -24.26
N ASN A 174 18.87 -6.25 -23.02
CA ASN A 174 19.29 -7.39 -22.19
C ASN A 174 18.73 -8.72 -22.72
N LEU A 175 17.50 -8.71 -23.23
CA LEU A 175 16.91 -9.85 -23.92
C LEU A 175 17.66 -10.13 -25.24
N LYS A 176 18.02 -9.13 -26.05
CA LYS A 176 18.88 -9.32 -27.23
C LYS A 176 20.28 -9.84 -26.89
N LYS A 177 20.92 -9.36 -25.79
CA LYS A 177 22.20 -9.91 -25.32
C LYS A 177 22.09 -11.36 -24.81
N LYS A 178 20.98 -11.74 -24.15
CA LYS A 178 20.68 -13.14 -23.82
C LYS A 178 20.24 -13.94 -25.06
N SER A 179 19.57 -13.32 -26.04
CA SER A 179 19.09 -14.00 -27.24
C SER A 179 20.24 -14.42 -28.18
N ASN A 180 21.34 -13.65 -28.25
CA ASN A 180 22.50 -14.02 -29.07
C ASN A 180 23.31 -15.19 -28.48
N VAL A 181 23.03 -15.62 -27.24
CA VAL A 181 23.71 -16.77 -26.62
C VAL A 181 22.79 -17.99 -26.46
N THR A 182 21.45 -17.84 -26.50
CA THR A 182 20.55 -18.92 -26.10
C THR A 182 19.37 -19.20 -27.03
N PHE A 183 19.07 -18.34 -28.03
CA PHE A 183 17.89 -18.54 -28.90
C PHE A 183 18.07 -19.62 -29.99
N ALA A 184 19.29 -20.07 -30.25
CA ALA A 184 19.53 -21.18 -31.19
C ALA A 184 19.24 -22.58 -30.58
N LYS A 185 19.01 -22.70 -29.24
CA LYS A 185 18.85 -24.01 -28.59
C LYS A 185 17.53 -24.25 -27.87
N ASN A 186 16.59 -23.28 -27.71
CA ASN A 186 15.40 -23.44 -26.88
C ASN A 186 14.05 -23.10 -27.56
N ALA A 187 13.78 -23.62 -28.74
CA ALA A 187 12.41 -23.68 -29.29
C ALA A 187 11.50 -24.71 -28.56
N LYS A 188 11.96 -25.29 -27.44
CA LYS A 188 11.27 -26.41 -26.76
C LYS A 188 10.59 -26.07 -25.43
N ASN A 189 10.74 -24.92 -24.80
CA ASN A 189 10.19 -24.71 -23.46
C ASN A 189 9.08 -23.65 -23.42
N LEU A 190 7.86 -24.04 -23.80
CA LEU A 190 6.65 -23.31 -23.48
C LEU A 190 6.26 -23.62 -22.01
N ALA A 191 5.81 -22.62 -21.26
CA ALA A 191 5.30 -22.80 -19.91
C ALA A 191 4.07 -23.73 -19.95
N LYS A 192 4.12 -24.81 -19.19
CA LYS A 192 3.01 -25.75 -19.05
C LYS A 192 1.97 -25.20 -18.08
N ILE A 193 0.70 -25.20 -18.44
CA ILE A 193 -0.38 -24.99 -17.46
C ILE A 193 -0.47 -26.25 -16.60
N ILE A 194 -0.26 -26.09 -15.29
CA ILE A 194 -0.25 -27.19 -14.32
C ILE A 194 -1.66 -27.45 -13.80
N ASN A 195 -2.38 -26.38 -13.47
CA ASN A 195 -3.69 -26.47 -12.83
C ASN A 195 -4.50 -25.20 -13.09
N ILE A 196 -5.83 -25.29 -12.94
CA ILE A 196 -6.75 -24.15 -13.00
C ILE A 196 -7.68 -24.28 -11.80
N ARG A 197 -7.55 -23.33 -10.86
CA ARG A 197 -8.33 -23.27 -9.62
C ARG A 197 -9.40 -22.19 -9.73
N LYS A 198 -10.56 -22.42 -9.14
CA LYS A 198 -11.69 -21.49 -9.18
C LYS A 198 -12.34 -21.32 -7.83
N TRP A 199 -12.74 -20.08 -7.54
CA TRP A 199 -13.60 -19.71 -6.42
C TRP A 199 -14.64 -18.73 -6.93
N ALA A 200 -15.88 -18.87 -6.52
CA ALA A 200 -16.95 -17.97 -6.92
C ALA A 200 -18.04 -17.87 -5.85
N ASP A 201 -18.50 -16.64 -5.58
CA ASP A 201 -19.61 -16.32 -4.71
C ASP A 201 -20.68 -15.49 -5.45
N LYS A 202 -21.59 -14.84 -4.71
CA LYS A 202 -22.71 -14.07 -5.30
C LYS A 202 -22.24 -12.93 -6.21
N ASP A 203 -21.17 -12.22 -5.85
CA ASP A 203 -20.67 -11.03 -6.55
C ASP A 203 -19.15 -11.02 -6.75
N TYR A 204 -18.47 -12.14 -6.55
CA TYR A 204 -17.02 -12.26 -6.72
C TYR A 204 -16.61 -13.63 -7.25
N ALA A 205 -15.66 -13.64 -8.18
CA ALA A 205 -15.00 -14.86 -8.62
C ALA A 205 -13.50 -14.63 -8.82
N ARG A 206 -12.70 -15.64 -8.46
CA ARG A 206 -11.26 -15.71 -8.75
C ARG A 206 -10.95 -16.99 -9.51
N ILE A 207 -10.20 -16.82 -10.61
CA ILE A 207 -9.62 -17.93 -11.36
C ILE A 207 -8.11 -17.79 -11.24
N VAL A 208 -7.43 -18.89 -10.86
CA VAL A 208 -5.97 -18.96 -10.78
C VAL A 208 -5.47 -20.01 -11.74
N VAL A 209 -4.56 -19.63 -12.62
CA VAL A 209 -3.91 -20.52 -13.57
C VAL A 209 -2.46 -20.71 -13.10
N ASP A 210 -2.13 -21.92 -12.64
CA ASP A 210 -0.77 -22.29 -12.21
C ASP A 210 0.05 -22.72 -13.43
N LEU A 211 1.29 -22.20 -13.54
CA LEU A 211 2.20 -22.46 -14.65
C LEU A 211 3.58 -22.90 -14.16
N THR A 212 4.32 -23.62 -15.04
CA THR A 212 5.70 -24.02 -14.75
C THR A 212 6.68 -22.85 -14.78
N ASP A 213 6.39 -21.83 -15.63
CA ASP A 213 7.29 -20.72 -15.91
C ASP A 213 6.55 -19.42 -16.16
N GLU A 214 7.28 -18.31 -16.17
CA GLU A 214 6.76 -16.97 -16.47
C GLU A 214 6.22 -16.88 -17.90
N VAL A 215 5.03 -16.30 -18.04
CA VAL A 215 4.37 -16.02 -19.32
C VAL A 215 3.97 -14.56 -19.44
N LYS A 216 3.98 -14.03 -20.66
CA LYS A 216 3.37 -12.74 -20.95
C LYS A 216 1.87 -12.94 -21.16
N PHE A 217 1.05 -12.04 -20.63
CA PHE A 217 -0.38 -12.09 -20.90
C PHE A 217 -0.90 -10.78 -21.51
N LYS A 218 -1.98 -10.90 -22.28
CA LYS A 218 -2.74 -9.78 -22.85
C LYS A 218 -4.20 -9.94 -22.46
N LYS A 219 -4.83 -8.88 -21.95
CA LYS A 219 -6.25 -8.83 -21.59
C LYS A 219 -6.99 -7.82 -22.45
N PHE A 220 -8.23 -8.15 -22.84
CA PHE A 220 -9.13 -7.25 -23.56
C PHE A 220 -10.58 -7.70 -23.41
N VAL A 221 -11.52 -6.77 -23.58
CA VAL A 221 -12.96 -7.04 -23.47
C VAL A 221 -13.60 -6.93 -24.83
N LEU A 222 -14.35 -7.97 -25.22
CA LEU A 222 -15.23 -7.97 -26.37
C LEU A 222 -16.65 -7.67 -25.90
N LYS A 223 -17.14 -6.47 -26.18
CA LYS A 223 -18.50 -6.04 -25.82
C LYS A 223 -19.52 -6.68 -26.76
N ASN A 224 -20.67 -7.13 -26.23
CA ASN A 224 -21.80 -7.62 -26.98
C ASN A 224 -23.10 -7.11 -26.31
N LYS A 225 -24.23 -7.05 -27.06
CA LYS A 225 -25.54 -6.57 -26.55
C LYS A 225 -26.09 -7.44 -25.41
N VAL A 226 -25.81 -8.74 -25.40
CA VAL A 226 -26.37 -9.69 -24.41
C VAL A 226 -25.38 -9.97 -23.27
N TYR A 227 -24.09 -10.17 -23.58
CA TYR A 227 -23.02 -10.39 -22.58
C TYR A 227 -21.66 -10.01 -23.16
N SER A 228 -20.78 -9.52 -22.31
CA SER A 228 -19.41 -9.22 -22.69
C SER A 228 -18.50 -10.43 -22.46
N ARG A 229 -17.36 -10.47 -23.17
CA ARG A 229 -16.34 -11.50 -22.99
C ARG A 229 -15.03 -10.85 -22.60
N LEU A 230 -14.54 -11.14 -21.40
CA LEU A 230 -13.17 -10.84 -21.03
C LEU A 230 -12.29 -11.94 -21.61
N VAL A 231 -11.29 -11.56 -22.37
CA VAL A 231 -10.32 -12.48 -22.99
C VAL A 231 -8.96 -12.25 -22.36
N VAL A 232 -8.30 -13.34 -21.96
CA VAL A 232 -6.93 -13.33 -21.44
C VAL A 232 -6.09 -14.32 -22.25
N ASP A 233 -5.10 -13.79 -22.98
CA ASP A 233 -4.16 -14.58 -23.79
C ASP A 233 -2.85 -14.76 -23.03
N LEU A 234 -2.47 -16.00 -22.73
CA LEU A 234 -1.17 -16.35 -22.14
C LEU A 234 -0.21 -16.72 -23.26
N LYS A 235 0.76 -15.86 -23.53
CA LYS A 235 1.78 -16.03 -24.59
C LYS A 235 2.99 -16.77 -24.05
N GLY A 236 3.46 -17.78 -24.76
CA GLY A 236 4.54 -18.65 -24.30
C GLY A 236 4.06 -19.80 -23.45
N ALA A 237 2.75 -20.11 -23.47
CA ALA A 237 2.13 -21.20 -22.72
C ALA A 237 1.57 -22.28 -23.62
N TYR A 238 1.50 -23.50 -23.07
CA TYR A 238 0.74 -24.60 -23.68
C TYR A 238 -0.18 -25.31 -22.69
N LEU A 239 -1.26 -25.87 -23.23
CA LEU A 239 -2.27 -26.62 -22.49
C LEU A 239 -1.98 -28.11 -22.63
N PRO A 240 -1.68 -28.84 -21.53
CA PRO A 240 -1.37 -30.25 -21.59
C PRO A 240 -2.64 -31.10 -21.87
N LYS A 241 -2.45 -32.34 -22.36
CA LYS A 241 -3.55 -33.24 -22.81
C LYS A 241 -4.63 -33.42 -21.75
N ASN A 242 -4.28 -33.61 -20.48
CA ASN A 242 -5.21 -33.78 -19.38
C ASN A 242 -6.12 -32.56 -19.10
N LEU A 243 -5.76 -31.38 -19.56
CA LEU A 243 -6.59 -30.17 -19.47
C LEU A 243 -7.32 -29.85 -20.78
N LEU A 244 -6.92 -30.45 -21.90
CA LEU A 244 -7.60 -30.29 -23.19
C LEU A 244 -9.03 -30.84 -23.17
N ASP A 245 -9.32 -31.85 -22.33
CA ASP A 245 -10.65 -32.44 -22.18
C ASP A 245 -11.59 -31.56 -21.35
N ILE A 246 -11.04 -30.70 -20.51
CA ILE A 246 -11.79 -29.73 -19.69
C ILE A 246 -11.95 -28.42 -20.48
N LYS A 247 -12.79 -28.44 -21.53
CA LYS A 247 -12.95 -27.27 -22.44
C LYS A 247 -13.62 -26.05 -21.79
N LYS A 248 -14.30 -26.21 -20.65
CA LYS A 248 -15.08 -25.16 -19.99
C LYS A 248 -15.19 -25.38 -18.49
N ILE A 249 -15.29 -24.29 -17.74
CA ILE A 249 -15.61 -24.24 -16.31
C ILE A 249 -16.93 -23.48 -16.18
N GLU A 250 -17.98 -24.16 -15.72
CA GLU A 250 -19.25 -23.51 -15.45
C GLU A 250 -19.28 -22.97 -14.03
N LEU A 251 -19.73 -21.72 -13.86
CA LEU A 251 -19.84 -21.03 -12.60
C LEU A 251 -21.29 -20.64 -12.29
N LYS A 252 -22.13 -20.48 -13.33
CA LYS A 252 -23.59 -20.19 -13.25
C LYS A 252 -23.92 -19.00 -12.31
N LYS A 253 -23.09 -17.93 -12.33
CA LYS A 253 -23.31 -16.70 -11.56
C LYS A 253 -23.76 -15.58 -12.50
N ASN A 254 -24.63 -14.68 -12.06
CA ASN A 254 -25.19 -13.60 -12.89
C ASN A 254 -24.14 -12.69 -13.53
N PHE A 255 -22.97 -12.56 -12.91
CA PHE A 255 -21.84 -11.74 -13.40
C PHE A 255 -20.78 -12.55 -14.14
N LEU A 256 -20.70 -13.90 -13.95
CA LEU A 256 -19.76 -14.79 -14.61
C LEU A 256 -20.41 -16.16 -14.87
N TYR A 257 -20.81 -16.40 -16.10
CA TYR A 257 -21.54 -17.63 -16.47
C TYR A 257 -20.62 -18.83 -16.62
N GLN A 258 -19.53 -18.66 -17.39
CA GLN A 258 -18.58 -19.72 -17.67
C GLN A 258 -17.22 -19.15 -18.05
N VAL A 259 -16.19 -19.97 -17.91
CA VAL A 259 -14.84 -19.72 -18.45
C VAL A 259 -14.54 -20.83 -19.45
N ARG A 260 -14.15 -20.45 -20.68
CA ARG A 260 -13.61 -21.37 -21.68
C ARG A 260 -12.13 -21.12 -21.86
N PHE A 261 -11.38 -22.18 -22.11
CA PHE A 261 -9.96 -22.05 -22.41
C PHE A 261 -9.55 -23.10 -23.46
N ALA A 262 -8.59 -22.73 -24.30
CA ALA A 262 -8.09 -23.58 -25.37
C ALA A 262 -6.68 -23.15 -25.79
N GLN A 263 -5.95 -24.06 -26.42
CA GLN A 263 -4.75 -23.71 -27.18
C GLN A 263 -5.19 -22.93 -28.42
N PHE A 264 -4.99 -21.61 -28.41
CA PHE A 264 -5.43 -20.71 -29.49
C PHE A 264 -4.41 -20.64 -30.65
N LYS A 265 -3.11 -20.68 -30.31
CA LYS A 265 -1.97 -20.78 -31.25
C LYS A 265 -0.94 -21.72 -30.63
N LYS A 266 0.05 -22.18 -31.41
CA LYS A 266 1.11 -23.09 -30.92
C LYS A 266 1.71 -22.68 -29.57
N ASN A 267 1.80 -21.37 -29.30
CA ASN A 267 2.40 -20.79 -28.10
C ASN A 267 1.46 -19.83 -27.33
N VAL A 268 0.15 -19.90 -27.54
CA VAL A 268 -0.83 -19.04 -26.86
C VAL A 268 -2.00 -19.87 -26.37
N VAL A 269 -2.23 -19.84 -25.05
CA VAL A 269 -3.45 -20.35 -24.46
C VAL A 269 -4.39 -19.19 -24.20
N ARG A 270 -5.63 -19.29 -24.67
CA ARG A 270 -6.66 -18.28 -24.55
C ARG A 270 -7.69 -18.69 -23.52
N PHE A 271 -7.95 -17.82 -22.56
CA PHE A 271 -9.08 -17.89 -21.63
C PHE A 271 -10.14 -16.88 -22.05
N VAL A 272 -11.40 -17.31 -22.11
CA VAL A 272 -12.57 -16.48 -22.43
C VAL A 272 -13.56 -16.58 -21.28
N PHE A 273 -13.74 -15.50 -20.57
CA PHE A 273 -14.68 -15.35 -19.47
C PHE A 273 -15.97 -14.74 -20.02
N TYR A 274 -17.07 -15.44 -19.92
CA TYR A 274 -18.39 -14.96 -20.33
C TYR A 274 -18.99 -14.19 -19.16
N VAL A 275 -18.89 -12.87 -19.21
CA VAL A 275 -19.25 -11.97 -18.11
C VAL A 275 -20.56 -11.25 -18.42
N GLY A 276 -21.43 -11.18 -17.41
CA GLY A 276 -22.68 -10.43 -17.44
C GLY A 276 -22.50 -9.03 -16.84
N HIS A 277 -23.28 -8.72 -15.81
CA HIS A 277 -23.21 -7.42 -15.10
C HIS A 277 -22.01 -7.36 -14.15
N ILE A 278 -20.82 -7.09 -14.68
CA ILE A 278 -19.62 -6.90 -13.87
C ILE A 278 -19.44 -5.43 -13.45
N LYS A 279 -18.90 -5.22 -12.25
CA LYS A 279 -18.44 -3.93 -11.76
C LYS A 279 -17.02 -3.65 -12.25
N ASP A 280 -16.13 -4.65 -12.13
CA ASP A 280 -14.71 -4.55 -12.45
C ASP A 280 -14.08 -5.93 -12.64
N PHE A 281 -12.87 -5.99 -13.18
CA PHE A 281 -12.04 -7.19 -13.23
C PHE A 281 -10.57 -6.83 -13.11
N LYS A 282 -9.76 -7.77 -12.59
CA LYS A 282 -8.31 -7.65 -12.47
C LYS A 282 -7.62 -8.88 -13.00
N VAL A 283 -6.48 -8.68 -13.69
CA VAL A 283 -5.60 -9.76 -14.13
C VAL A 283 -4.19 -9.42 -13.77
N PHE A 284 -3.52 -10.29 -13.02
CA PHE A 284 -2.16 -10.10 -12.55
C PHE A 284 -1.43 -11.43 -12.40
N ALA A 285 -0.09 -11.38 -12.39
CA ALA A 285 0.75 -12.53 -12.15
C ALA A 285 1.21 -12.58 -10.69
N LEU A 286 1.35 -13.79 -10.15
CA LEU A 286 2.04 -14.09 -8.90
C LEU A 286 3.18 -15.08 -9.21
N GLU A 287 4.30 -14.94 -8.52
CA GLU A 287 5.46 -15.79 -8.68
C GLU A 287 5.64 -16.74 -7.49
N ASN A 288 6.45 -17.77 -7.70
CA ASN A 288 6.86 -18.79 -6.73
C ASN A 288 5.70 -19.54 -6.02
N PRO A 289 5.00 -20.46 -6.68
CA PRO A 289 5.09 -20.79 -8.10
C PRO A 289 4.43 -19.74 -8.99
N TYR A 290 4.75 -19.73 -10.31
CA TYR A 290 4.18 -18.73 -11.21
C TYR A 290 2.70 -19.01 -11.50
N ARG A 291 1.87 -17.97 -11.36
CA ARG A 291 0.41 -18.05 -11.48
C ARG A 291 -0.15 -16.80 -12.15
N ILE A 292 -1.15 -16.97 -12.98
CA ILE A 292 -1.99 -15.85 -13.45
C ILE A 292 -3.29 -15.88 -12.67
N VAL A 293 -3.62 -14.75 -12.04
CA VAL A 293 -4.86 -14.57 -11.27
C VAL A 293 -5.80 -13.67 -12.05
N VAL A 294 -7.06 -14.08 -12.15
CA VAL A 294 -8.14 -13.29 -12.75
C VAL A 294 -9.24 -13.12 -11.72
N ASP A 295 -9.41 -11.89 -11.23
CA ASP A 295 -10.50 -11.50 -10.33
C ASP A 295 -11.62 -10.84 -11.12
N ILE A 296 -12.86 -11.23 -10.87
CA ILE A 296 -14.05 -10.67 -11.50
C ILE A 296 -15.03 -10.26 -10.40
N TYR A 297 -15.46 -9.00 -10.44
CA TYR A 297 -16.37 -8.39 -9.47
C TYR A 297 -17.73 -8.14 -10.12
N GLY A 298 -18.78 -8.76 -9.60
CA GLY A 298 -20.16 -8.49 -9.99
C GLY A 298 -20.68 -7.17 -9.45
N LYS A 299 -21.69 -6.59 -10.09
CA LYS A 299 -22.46 -5.52 -9.48
C LYS A 299 -23.28 -6.13 -8.34
N LYS A 300 -23.27 -5.52 -7.14
CA LYS A 300 -24.26 -5.86 -6.11
C LYS A 300 -25.63 -5.50 -6.68
N ASP A 301 -26.58 -6.42 -6.65
CA ASP A 301 -28.00 -6.08 -6.80
C ASP A 301 -28.36 -5.19 -5.60
N LEU A 302 -28.32 -3.88 -5.82
CA LEU A 302 -28.90 -2.89 -4.93
C LEU A 302 -30.40 -2.95 -5.17
N GLY A 303 -31.07 -3.95 -4.54
CA GLY A 303 -32.51 -3.96 -4.46
C GLY A 303 -32.96 -2.60 -3.95
N ASN A 304 -33.68 -1.86 -4.78
CA ASN A 304 -34.49 -0.66 -4.51
C ASN A 304 -33.89 0.41 -3.60
N VAL A 305 -32.93 1.20 -4.10
CA VAL A 305 -32.42 2.42 -3.45
C VAL A 305 -33.50 3.52 -3.33
N LYS A 306 -34.63 3.43 -4.05
CA LYS A 306 -35.72 4.43 -3.97
C LYS A 306 -36.42 4.46 -2.59
N LEU A 307 -36.55 3.33 -1.90
CA LEU A 307 -37.20 3.25 -0.58
C LEU A 307 -36.33 3.82 0.57
N VAL A 308 -35.03 3.92 0.40
CA VAL A 308 -34.11 4.38 1.45
C VAL A 308 -34.15 5.90 1.64
N LYS A 309 -34.46 6.68 0.59
CA LYS A 309 -34.53 8.16 0.68
C LYS A 309 -35.74 8.68 1.46
N GLU A 310 -36.82 7.94 1.51
CA GLU A 310 -38.04 8.33 2.25
C GLU A 310 -38.00 7.93 3.73
N ALA A 311 -37.27 6.87 4.10
CA ALA A 311 -37.14 6.39 5.46
C ALA A 311 -36.21 7.25 6.36
N VAL A 312 -35.33 8.07 5.77
CA VAL A 312 -34.35 8.91 6.49
C VAL A 312 -35.04 10.04 7.30
N LYS A 313 -36.32 10.33 7.07
CA LYS A 313 -37.07 11.38 7.76
C LYS A 313 -37.75 10.96 9.07
N LYS A 314 -37.74 9.71 9.48
CA LYS A 314 -38.39 9.22 10.73
C LYS A 314 -37.47 8.35 11.60
N SER A 315 -36.95 8.95 12.68
CA SER A 315 -36.51 8.37 13.96
C SER A 315 -35.11 7.76 14.13
N GLN A 316 -34.49 7.99 15.30
CA GLN A 316 -33.17 7.50 15.75
C GLN A 316 -33.02 5.97 15.81
N LYS A 317 -34.07 5.19 15.87
CA LYS A 317 -34.06 3.73 15.78
C LYS A 317 -33.74 3.21 14.36
N VAL A 318 -33.90 4.05 13.35
CA VAL A 318 -33.62 3.74 11.92
C VAL A 318 -32.11 3.84 11.61
N SER A 319 -31.32 4.52 12.43
CA SER A 319 -29.89 4.74 12.18
C SER A 319 -29.04 3.45 12.28
N GLU A 320 -29.34 2.56 13.24
CA GLU A 320 -28.59 1.30 13.38
C GLU A 320 -28.90 0.32 12.24
N SER A 321 -30.18 0.23 11.84
CA SER A 321 -30.62 -0.56 10.69
C SER A 321 -30.02 -0.04 9.36
N LEU A 322 -29.87 1.28 9.22
CA LEU A 322 -29.29 1.89 8.02
C LEU A 322 -27.79 1.62 7.89
N ILE A 323 -27.04 1.66 9.00
CA ILE A 323 -25.62 1.29 9.05
C ILE A 323 -25.42 -0.16 8.61
N GLU A 324 -26.31 -1.03 9.09
CA GLU A 324 -26.30 -2.45 8.75
C GLU A 324 -26.60 -2.68 7.26
N GLN A 325 -27.61 -2.00 6.72
CA GLN A 325 -28.00 -2.07 5.31
C GLN A 325 -26.95 -1.47 4.38
N LEU A 326 -26.23 -0.42 4.80
CA LEU A 326 -25.14 0.20 4.04
C LEU A 326 -23.80 -0.57 4.19
N GLY A 327 -23.75 -1.63 5.01
CA GLY A 327 -22.52 -2.41 5.25
C GLY A 327 -21.42 -1.60 5.94
N LEU A 328 -21.79 -0.60 6.75
CA LEU A 328 -20.85 0.29 7.45
C LEU A 328 -20.47 -0.24 8.84
N ASP A 329 -21.12 -1.30 9.33
CA ASP A 329 -20.76 -1.93 10.60
C ASP A 329 -19.78 -3.09 10.38
N ILE A 330 -18.83 -3.22 11.32
CA ILE A 330 -17.85 -4.31 11.34
C ILE A 330 -18.38 -5.40 12.24
N LYS A 331 -18.75 -6.54 11.68
CA LYS A 331 -19.26 -7.71 12.40
C LYS A 331 -18.37 -8.93 12.25
N THR A 332 -17.81 -9.14 11.05
CA THR A 332 -17.05 -10.35 10.69
C THR A 332 -15.59 -10.01 10.45
N ILE A 333 -14.68 -10.66 11.17
CA ILE A 333 -13.23 -10.44 11.06
C ILE A 333 -12.57 -11.73 10.63
N MET A 334 -11.81 -11.69 9.52
CA MET A 334 -10.91 -12.77 9.11
C MET A 334 -9.56 -12.56 9.74
N ILE A 335 -9.10 -13.51 10.53
CA ILE A 335 -7.73 -13.59 11.04
C ILE A 335 -6.94 -14.54 10.15
N ASP A 336 -5.80 -14.09 9.66
CA ASP A 336 -4.90 -14.85 8.83
C ASP A 336 -3.57 -15.10 9.57
N PRO A 337 -3.39 -16.27 10.21
CA PRO A 337 -2.08 -16.65 10.74
C PRO A 337 -1.14 -16.95 9.57
N GLY A 338 -0.13 -16.10 9.33
CA GLY A 338 0.83 -16.27 8.23
C GLY A 338 1.52 -17.63 8.26
N HIS A 339 1.96 -18.08 7.08
CA HIS A 339 2.64 -19.37 6.89
C HIS A 339 1.78 -20.60 7.28
N GLY A 340 2.40 -21.76 7.55
CA GLY A 340 1.72 -22.99 7.96
C GLY A 340 2.11 -24.22 7.15
N GLY A 341 1.99 -25.39 7.73
CA GLY A 341 2.36 -26.69 7.12
C GLY A 341 3.82 -26.71 6.68
N LYS A 342 4.07 -26.93 5.39
CA LYS A 342 5.40 -26.96 4.77
C LYS A 342 6.15 -25.62 4.78
N ASP A 343 5.45 -24.50 5.01
CA ASP A 343 6.04 -23.17 5.10
C ASP A 343 6.19 -22.76 6.57
N PRO A 344 7.37 -22.83 7.17
CA PRO A 344 7.58 -22.48 8.56
C PRO A 344 7.64 -20.98 8.82
N GLY A 345 7.76 -20.14 7.77
CA GLY A 345 8.15 -18.74 7.89
C GLY A 345 9.58 -18.59 8.41
N ALA A 346 9.89 -17.51 9.13
CA ALA A 346 11.18 -17.31 9.74
C ALA A 346 11.43 -18.29 10.89
N ILE A 347 12.67 -18.82 10.95
CA ILE A 347 13.12 -19.76 12.02
C ILE A 347 14.31 -19.15 12.74
N CYS A 348 14.27 -19.15 14.08
CA CYS A 348 15.40 -18.74 14.89
C CYS A 348 15.43 -19.50 16.23
N ARG A 349 16.53 -20.21 16.52
CA ARG A 349 16.74 -20.96 17.75
C ARG A 349 15.54 -21.86 18.14
N GLY A 350 15.09 -22.69 17.20
CA GLY A 350 13.97 -23.62 17.36
C GLY A 350 12.56 -22.98 17.32
N LEU A 351 12.45 -21.66 17.34
CA LEU A 351 11.18 -20.98 17.24
C LEU A 351 10.81 -20.80 15.77
N LYS A 352 9.58 -21.15 15.40
CA LYS A 352 9.04 -21.00 14.04
C LYS A 352 7.95 -19.92 14.01
N GLU A 353 7.99 -19.07 13.03
CA GLU A 353 7.02 -17.99 12.84
C GLU A 353 5.58 -18.50 12.74
N LYS A 354 5.35 -19.57 11.97
CA LYS A 354 4.01 -20.17 11.80
C LYS A 354 3.30 -20.53 13.11
N ASP A 355 4.09 -20.97 14.13
CA ASP A 355 3.56 -21.42 15.41
C ASP A 355 3.17 -20.24 16.30
N ILE A 356 3.98 -19.16 16.27
CA ILE A 356 3.70 -17.91 16.98
C ILE A 356 2.45 -17.27 16.41
N ASN A 357 2.37 -17.18 15.07
CA ASN A 357 1.25 -16.58 14.36
C ASN A 357 -0.05 -17.31 14.70
N LEU A 358 -0.06 -18.64 14.69
CA LEU A 358 -1.21 -19.45 15.04
C LEU A 358 -1.63 -19.28 16.50
N ARG A 359 -0.65 -19.23 17.43
CA ARG A 359 -0.90 -19.02 18.85
C ARG A 359 -1.57 -17.66 19.09
N LEU A 360 -1.00 -16.59 18.53
CA LEU A 360 -1.58 -15.24 18.67
C LEU A 360 -2.95 -15.14 18.03
N ALA A 361 -3.14 -15.74 16.85
CA ALA A 361 -4.43 -15.74 16.16
C ALA A 361 -5.55 -16.39 17.00
N LYS A 362 -5.25 -17.50 17.69
CA LYS A 362 -6.21 -18.15 18.60
C LYS A 362 -6.56 -17.26 19.79
N ILE A 363 -5.58 -16.62 20.43
CA ILE A 363 -5.80 -15.68 21.54
C ILE A 363 -6.63 -14.48 21.06
N LEU A 364 -6.26 -13.89 19.92
CA LEU A 364 -6.96 -12.75 19.32
C LEU A 364 -8.42 -13.10 19.03
N GLY A 365 -8.66 -14.23 18.40
CA GLY A 365 -10.02 -14.65 18.05
C GLY A 365 -10.91 -14.92 19.28
N THR A 366 -10.34 -15.45 20.35
CA THR A 366 -11.09 -15.61 21.63
C THR A 366 -11.55 -14.25 22.15
N ILE A 367 -10.64 -13.26 22.22
CA ILE A 367 -10.99 -11.93 22.72
C ILE A 367 -11.97 -11.21 21.78
N LEU A 368 -11.84 -11.36 20.46
CA LEU A 368 -12.78 -10.77 19.49
C LEU A 368 -14.19 -11.35 19.64
N ARG A 369 -14.33 -12.69 19.83
CA ARG A 369 -15.66 -13.30 20.09
C ARG A 369 -16.29 -12.78 21.37
N GLN A 370 -15.51 -12.61 22.45
CA GLN A 370 -15.99 -11.99 23.70
C GLN A 370 -16.46 -10.54 23.50
N LYS A 371 -16.02 -9.85 22.43
CA LYS A 371 -16.47 -8.51 22.05
C LYS A 371 -17.59 -8.53 21.01
N GLY A 372 -18.21 -9.67 20.75
CA GLY A 372 -19.36 -9.83 19.86
C GLY A 372 -19.03 -9.90 18.37
N PHE A 373 -17.75 -10.09 17.98
CA PHE A 373 -17.40 -10.27 16.58
C PHE A 373 -17.54 -11.73 16.13
N LYS A 374 -18.03 -11.92 14.90
CA LYS A 374 -17.89 -13.18 14.18
C LYS A 374 -16.45 -13.31 13.70
N VAL A 375 -15.75 -14.36 14.14
CA VAL A 375 -14.34 -14.58 13.83
C VAL A 375 -14.17 -15.76 12.89
N LEU A 376 -13.53 -15.48 11.77
CA LEU A 376 -13.13 -16.44 10.75
C LEU A 376 -11.61 -16.56 10.75
N TYR A 377 -11.09 -17.70 10.25
CA TYR A 377 -9.65 -17.94 10.13
C TYR A 377 -9.34 -18.50 8.75
N THR A 378 -8.18 -18.14 8.21
CA THR A 378 -7.64 -18.82 7.04
C THR A 378 -7.17 -20.23 7.40
N ARG A 379 -6.61 -20.42 8.61
CA ARG A 379 -6.26 -21.73 9.20
C ARG A 379 -6.42 -21.71 10.72
N THR A 380 -6.79 -22.83 11.30
CA THR A 380 -6.88 -23.07 12.76
C THR A 380 -5.90 -24.11 13.26
N THR A 381 -5.21 -24.78 12.33
CA THR A 381 -4.20 -25.83 12.55
C THR A 381 -2.93 -25.50 11.77
N ASP A 382 -1.91 -26.34 11.89
CA ASP A 382 -0.65 -26.22 11.12
C ASP A 382 -0.85 -26.72 9.68
N LYS A 383 -1.61 -25.95 8.87
CA LYS A 383 -1.91 -26.23 7.47
C LYS A 383 -1.34 -25.13 6.58
N PHE A 384 -0.78 -25.49 5.43
CA PHE A 384 -0.36 -24.55 4.40
C PHE A 384 -1.58 -24.03 3.62
N ILE A 385 -1.70 -22.70 3.51
CA ILE A 385 -2.69 -22.03 2.68
C ILE A 385 -1.94 -21.10 1.71
N PRO A 386 -2.11 -21.25 0.39
CA PRO A 386 -1.53 -20.36 -0.61
C PRO A 386 -1.91 -18.89 -0.38
N LEU A 387 -1.03 -17.94 -0.69
CA LEU A 387 -1.24 -16.52 -0.42
C LEU A 387 -2.52 -15.99 -1.06
N GLU A 388 -2.78 -16.37 -2.31
CA GLU A 388 -3.96 -15.97 -3.07
C GLU A 388 -5.27 -16.53 -2.53
N GLU A 389 -5.25 -17.63 -1.82
CA GLU A 389 -6.45 -18.23 -1.22
C GLU A 389 -6.91 -17.49 0.03
N ARG A 390 -5.98 -16.89 0.76
CA ARG A 390 -6.26 -16.21 2.05
C ARG A 390 -7.26 -15.07 1.89
N THR A 391 -7.05 -14.18 0.92
CA THR A 391 -8.02 -13.11 0.61
C THR A 391 -9.28 -13.59 -0.10
N VAL A 392 -9.19 -14.70 -0.86
CA VAL A 392 -10.39 -15.33 -1.42
C VAL A 392 -11.31 -15.81 -0.31
N MET A 393 -10.79 -16.52 0.70
CA MET A 393 -11.57 -16.95 1.87
C MET A 393 -12.24 -15.76 2.55
N ALA A 394 -11.53 -14.66 2.76
CA ALA A 394 -12.09 -13.45 3.35
C ALA A 394 -13.22 -12.84 2.50
N ASN A 395 -13.01 -12.76 1.19
CA ASN A 395 -13.98 -12.19 0.26
C ASN A 395 -15.25 -13.05 0.17
N THR A 396 -15.10 -14.39 0.04
CA THR A 396 -16.23 -15.32 -0.14
C THR A 396 -17.02 -15.54 1.14
N MET A 397 -16.36 -15.45 2.29
CA MET A 397 -17.00 -15.57 3.60
C MET A 397 -17.56 -14.24 4.14
N GLY A 398 -17.48 -13.17 3.35
CA GLY A 398 -18.04 -11.85 3.69
C GLY A 398 -17.39 -11.20 4.89
N ALA A 399 -16.07 -11.29 5.03
CA ALA A 399 -15.36 -10.60 6.09
C ALA A 399 -15.39 -9.08 5.91
N ASP A 400 -15.57 -8.33 7.00
CA ASP A 400 -15.55 -6.87 7.03
C ASP A 400 -14.12 -6.33 7.24
N LEU A 401 -13.25 -7.12 7.89
CA LEU A 401 -11.83 -6.84 8.08
C LEU A 401 -10.99 -8.08 7.81
N PHE A 402 -9.78 -7.87 7.29
CA PHE A 402 -8.76 -8.90 7.12
C PHE A 402 -7.51 -8.53 7.92
N ILE A 403 -7.09 -9.37 8.86
CA ILE A 403 -5.94 -9.15 9.76
C ILE A 403 -4.95 -10.30 9.58
N SER A 404 -3.86 -10.07 8.86
CA SER A 404 -2.75 -11.02 8.73
C SER A 404 -1.72 -10.81 9.84
N ILE A 405 -1.21 -11.89 10.41
CA ILE A 405 -0.27 -11.90 11.55
C ILE A 405 1.02 -12.57 11.11
N HIS A 406 2.14 -11.87 11.30
CA HIS A 406 3.48 -12.28 10.94
C HIS A 406 4.52 -11.94 12.02
N VAL A 407 5.70 -12.55 11.93
CA VAL A 407 6.87 -12.26 12.77
C VAL A 407 8.05 -11.94 11.87
N ASN A 408 8.52 -10.72 11.92
CA ASN A 408 9.62 -10.24 11.08
C ASN A 408 10.97 -10.94 11.41
N ALA A 409 11.89 -10.89 10.45
CA ALA A 409 13.27 -11.32 10.61
C ALA A 409 14.23 -10.35 9.91
N HIS A 410 15.41 -10.13 10.49
CA HIS A 410 16.43 -9.27 9.91
C HIS A 410 17.84 -9.83 10.17
N ARG A 411 18.78 -9.63 9.21
CA ARG A 411 20.19 -10.04 9.38
C ARG A 411 20.86 -9.34 10.57
N ASN A 412 20.60 -8.04 10.71
CA ASN A 412 21.03 -7.29 11.89
C ASN A 412 20.10 -7.62 13.07
N ARG A 413 20.61 -8.36 14.03
CA ARG A 413 19.88 -8.83 15.24
C ARG A 413 19.55 -7.71 16.23
N ARG A 414 20.05 -6.48 16.05
CA ARG A 414 19.69 -5.31 16.88
C ARG A 414 18.33 -4.76 16.51
N ILE A 415 17.86 -5.00 15.27
CA ILE A 415 16.56 -4.53 14.80
C ILE A 415 15.47 -5.31 15.50
N ARG A 416 14.49 -4.58 16.06
CA ARG A 416 13.36 -5.09 16.83
C ARG A 416 12.16 -4.16 16.70
N GLY A 417 11.00 -4.54 17.24
CA GLY A 417 9.82 -3.69 17.33
C GLY A 417 8.66 -4.17 16.45
N ILE A 418 7.57 -3.41 16.49
CA ILE A 418 6.30 -3.73 15.85
C ILE A 418 6.09 -2.81 14.66
N GLU A 419 5.61 -3.39 13.56
CA GLU A 419 5.22 -2.70 12.33
C GLU A 419 3.83 -3.13 11.92
N VAL A 420 3.05 -2.21 11.35
CA VAL A 420 1.77 -2.57 10.73
C VAL A 420 1.76 -2.09 9.28
N TYR A 421 1.48 -3.02 8.38
CA TYR A 421 1.49 -2.78 6.95
C TYR A 421 0.08 -2.76 6.37
N TYR A 422 -0.12 -1.96 5.33
CA TYR A 422 -1.27 -2.04 4.44
C TYR A 422 -0.80 -2.09 2.98
N LEU A 423 -1.65 -2.59 2.10
CA LEU A 423 -1.33 -2.73 0.68
C LEU A 423 -1.16 -1.38 0.03
N ASN A 424 0.02 -1.10 -0.49
CA ASN A 424 0.34 0.06 -1.32
C ASN A 424 1.74 -0.11 -1.93
N ILE A 425 2.18 0.88 -2.71
CA ILE A 425 3.56 0.98 -3.18
C ILE A 425 4.47 1.13 -1.95
N ALA A 426 5.56 0.37 -1.90
CA ALA A 426 6.47 0.41 -0.77
C ALA A 426 7.13 1.78 -0.60
N SER A 427 7.15 2.29 0.62
CA SER A 427 7.70 3.61 0.96
C SER A 427 9.19 3.61 1.31
N SER A 428 9.80 2.43 1.45
CA SER A 428 11.20 2.28 1.86
C SER A 428 11.80 0.96 1.39
N LYS A 429 13.15 0.88 1.36
CA LYS A 429 13.88 -0.38 1.05
C LYS A 429 13.56 -1.49 2.05
N ASP A 430 13.38 -1.16 3.32
CA ASP A 430 13.00 -2.14 4.34
C ASP A 430 11.62 -2.72 4.08
N ALA A 431 10.64 -1.89 3.69
CA ALA A 431 9.31 -2.35 3.33
C ALA A 431 9.33 -3.27 2.08
N ILE A 432 10.18 -2.96 1.10
CA ILE A 432 10.42 -3.83 -0.07
C ILE A 432 11.01 -5.17 0.38
N ARG A 433 12.00 -5.17 1.28
CA ARG A 433 12.63 -6.38 1.78
C ARG A 433 11.65 -7.29 2.53
N VAL A 434 10.81 -6.70 3.40
CA VAL A 434 9.79 -7.46 4.13
C VAL A 434 8.77 -8.05 3.16
N ALA A 435 8.23 -7.24 2.23
CA ALA A 435 7.29 -7.74 1.22
C ALA A 435 7.91 -8.83 0.32
N ALA A 436 9.20 -8.69 -0.04
CA ALA A 436 9.90 -9.70 -0.83
C ALA A 436 9.98 -11.05 -0.09
N ARG A 437 10.25 -11.02 1.22
CA ARG A 437 10.28 -12.23 2.04
C ARG A 437 8.90 -12.88 2.14
N GLU A 438 7.87 -12.08 2.48
CA GLU A 438 6.50 -12.60 2.66
C GLU A 438 5.88 -13.09 1.35
N ASN A 439 6.23 -12.46 0.23
CA ASN A 439 5.79 -12.90 -1.10
C ASN A 439 6.65 -14.05 -1.65
N ALA A 440 7.71 -14.46 -0.94
CA ALA A 440 8.71 -15.44 -1.39
C ALA A 440 9.36 -15.11 -2.75
N VAL A 441 9.65 -13.80 -2.99
CA VAL A 441 10.25 -13.28 -4.22
C VAL A 441 11.47 -12.43 -3.95
N SER A 442 12.27 -12.10 -4.97
CA SER A 442 13.38 -11.17 -4.81
C SER A 442 12.90 -9.72 -4.66
N SER A 443 13.66 -8.88 -3.94
CA SER A 443 13.34 -7.44 -3.81
C SER A 443 13.23 -6.72 -5.16
N ARG A 444 13.96 -7.18 -6.18
CA ARG A 444 13.88 -6.67 -7.55
C ARG A 444 12.51 -6.93 -8.17
N LYS A 445 11.95 -8.13 -7.94
CA LYS A 445 10.62 -8.51 -8.44
C LYS A 445 9.49 -7.75 -7.74
N ILE A 446 9.67 -7.38 -6.47
CA ILE A 446 8.75 -6.47 -5.77
C ILE A 446 8.73 -5.10 -6.44
N SER A 447 9.89 -4.58 -6.85
CA SER A 447 9.95 -3.29 -7.59
C SER A 447 9.24 -3.38 -8.94
N ASP A 448 9.38 -4.49 -9.66
CA ASP A 448 8.68 -4.74 -10.93
C ASP A 448 7.15 -4.88 -10.73
N LEU A 449 6.73 -5.53 -9.64
CA LEU A 449 5.34 -5.67 -9.26
C LEU A 449 4.66 -4.33 -8.93
N GLN A 450 5.38 -3.38 -8.36
CA GLN A 450 4.85 -2.04 -8.05
C GLN A 450 4.37 -1.30 -9.30
N LEU A 451 4.93 -1.61 -10.47
CA LEU A 451 4.50 -1.09 -11.77
C LEU A 451 3.10 -1.59 -12.18
N ILE A 452 2.76 -2.81 -11.77
CA ILE A 452 1.50 -3.47 -12.10
C ILE A 452 0.41 -3.09 -11.08
N LEU A 453 0.82 -2.76 -9.85
CA LEU A 453 -0.09 -2.47 -8.73
C LEU A 453 -0.92 -1.20 -8.92
N THR A 454 -0.50 -0.26 -9.75
CA THR A 454 -1.23 1.00 -9.97
C THR A 454 -2.68 0.74 -10.41
N ASP A 455 -2.92 -0.24 -11.28
CA ASP A 455 -4.26 -0.66 -11.70
C ASP A 455 -5.04 -1.41 -10.60
N LEU A 456 -4.32 -2.12 -9.72
CA LEU A 456 -4.90 -2.89 -8.61
C LEU A 456 -5.32 -1.99 -7.43
N MET A 457 -4.65 -0.84 -7.28
CA MET A 457 -4.85 0.07 -6.15
C MET A 457 -6.11 0.93 -6.27
N LEU A 458 -6.59 1.21 -7.49
CA LEU A 458 -7.76 2.07 -7.73
C LEU A 458 -9.05 1.58 -7.04
N ASN A 459 -9.14 0.29 -6.71
CA ASN A 459 -10.30 -0.34 -6.07
C ASN A 459 -9.99 -0.97 -4.70
N SER A 460 -8.81 -0.73 -4.13
CA SER A 460 -8.45 -1.25 -2.81
C SER A 460 -8.92 -0.28 -1.72
N LYS A 461 -9.26 -0.83 -0.56
CA LYS A 461 -9.61 -0.09 0.66
C LYS A 461 -8.36 0.52 1.34
N ILE A 462 -7.49 1.21 0.55
CA ILE A 462 -6.18 1.72 1.02
C ILE A 462 -6.35 2.71 2.17
N LYS A 463 -7.23 3.69 2.00
CA LYS A 463 -7.46 4.74 3.01
C LYS A 463 -7.96 4.14 4.32
N GLU A 464 -8.95 3.26 4.23
CA GLU A 464 -9.55 2.55 5.35
C GLU A 464 -8.53 1.62 6.03
N SER A 465 -7.72 0.91 5.24
CA SER A 465 -6.64 0.05 5.74
C SER A 465 -5.55 0.84 6.47
N SER A 466 -5.18 2.02 5.97
CA SER A 466 -4.21 2.91 6.60
C SER A 466 -4.71 3.43 7.95
N ILE A 467 -6.00 3.81 8.05
CA ILE A 467 -6.62 4.25 9.30
C ILE A 467 -6.67 3.08 10.30
N LEU A 468 -7.09 1.89 9.86
CA LEU A 468 -7.10 0.67 10.67
C LEU A 468 -5.70 0.36 11.20
N ALA A 469 -4.68 0.37 10.33
CA ALA A 469 -3.29 0.11 10.70
C ALA A 469 -2.80 1.08 11.80
N SER A 470 -3.11 2.36 11.66
CA SER A 470 -2.73 3.40 12.64
C SER A 470 -3.41 3.18 13.99
N LYS A 471 -4.71 2.87 13.99
CA LYS A 471 -5.46 2.60 15.24
C LYS A 471 -4.95 1.33 15.92
N VAL A 472 -4.68 0.28 15.16
CA VAL A 472 -4.17 -1.00 15.68
C VAL A 472 -2.78 -0.82 16.28
N LEU A 473 -1.84 -0.21 15.56
CA LEU A 473 -0.48 0.00 16.07
C LEU A 473 -0.47 0.82 17.36
N ASN A 474 -1.18 1.95 17.38
CA ASN A 474 -1.24 2.82 18.56
C ASN A 474 -1.77 2.09 19.79
N LYS A 475 -2.79 1.25 19.63
CA LYS A 475 -3.36 0.49 20.75
C LYS A 475 -2.47 -0.69 21.18
N ILE A 476 -1.77 -1.35 20.23
CA ILE A 476 -0.77 -2.36 20.59
C ILE A 476 0.33 -1.75 21.46
N LEU A 477 0.87 -0.60 21.07
CA LEU A 477 1.95 0.07 21.83
C LEU A 477 1.49 0.45 23.24
N LEU A 478 0.24 0.90 23.40
CA LEU A 478 -0.32 1.23 24.71
C LEU A 478 -0.49 -0.02 25.59
N THR A 479 -1.08 -1.10 25.06
CA THR A 479 -1.31 -2.34 25.82
C THR A 479 -0.03 -3.11 26.13
N CYS A 480 1.00 -2.94 25.30
CA CYS A 480 2.31 -3.56 25.46
C CYS A 480 3.34 -2.65 26.15
N LYS A 481 2.93 -1.47 26.67
CA LYS A 481 3.84 -0.48 27.26
C LYS A 481 4.84 -1.07 28.28
N ARG A 482 4.40 -1.98 29.14
CA ARG A 482 5.26 -2.68 30.13
C ARG A 482 6.40 -3.50 29.50
N TYR A 483 6.23 -3.96 28.26
CA TYR A 483 7.24 -4.74 27.53
C TYR A 483 8.17 -3.85 26.68
N ARG A 484 7.91 -2.56 26.58
CA ARG A 484 8.70 -1.56 25.83
C ARG A 484 9.04 -2.00 24.39
N PRO A 485 8.04 -2.40 23.56
CA PRO A 485 8.32 -2.68 22.16
C PRO A 485 8.72 -1.41 21.43
N GLU A 486 9.65 -1.50 20.48
CA GLU A 486 9.93 -0.36 19.60
C GLU A 486 8.80 -0.15 18.60
N ASN A 487 8.53 1.13 18.32
CA ASN A 487 7.55 1.56 17.35
C ASN A 487 8.21 1.82 16.00
N ASN A 488 8.13 0.86 15.09
CA ASN A 488 8.65 1.00 13.72
C ASN A 488 7.65 1.62 12.74
N GLY A 489 6.45 1.94 13.21
CA GLY A 489 5.45 2.73 12.48
C GLY A 489 4.49 1.92 11.63
N VAL A 490 3.54 2.67 11.04
CA VAL A 490 2.69 2.17 9.96
C VAL A 490 3.44 2.31 8.66
N ARG A 491 3.49 1.24 7.90
CA ARG A 491 4.20 1.15 6.62
C ARG A 491 3.28 0.66 5.51
N GLN A 492 3.76 0.72 4.30
CA GLN A 492 3.04 0.25 3.12
C GLN A 492 3.97 -0.56 2.23
N ALA A 493 3.44 -1.66 1.67
CA ALA A 493 4.18 -2.51 0.75
C ALA A 493 3.22 -3.42 -0.06
N PRO A 494 3.68 -3.97 -1.20
CA PRO A 494 2.88 -4.81 -2.08
C PRO A 494 2.83 -6.27 -1.61
N PHE A 495 2.16 -6.52 -0.51
CA PHE A 495 1.97 -7.89 0.00
C PHE A 495 0.94 -8.66 -0.83
N TYR A 496 1.32 -9.82 -1.34
CA TYR A 496 0.42 -10.72 -2.09
C TYR A 496 -0.78 -11.14 -1.27
N VAL A 497 -0.58 -11.38 0.02
CA VAL A 497 -1.63 -11.78 0.95
C VAL A 497 -2.71 -10.70 1.16
N LEU A 498 -2.42 -9.45 0.87
CA LEU A 498 -3.40 -8.35 0.94
C LEU A 498 -4.02 -8.01 -0.42
N MET A 499 -3.47 -8.55 -1.51
CA MET A 499 -3.97 -8.27 -2.86
C MET A 499 -5.35 -8.89 -3.09
N GLY A 500 -6.25 -8.10 -3.67
CA GLY A 500 -7.60 -8.54 -3.98
C GLY A 500 -8.55 -8.58 -2.78
N ALA A 501 -8.12 -8.15 -1.59
CA ALA A 501 -9.03 -7.96 -0.45
C ALA A 501 -10.08 -6.89 -0.78
N ARG A 502 -11.35 -7.18 -0.52
CA ARG A 502 -12.51 -6.29 -0.74
C ARG A 502 -12.85 -5.46 0.48
N MET A 503 -12.23 -5.74 1.60
CA MET A 503 -12.38 -5.10 2.89
C MET A 503 -11.08 -4.41 3.31
N PRO A 504 -11.09 -3.53 4.34
CA PRO A 504 -9.86 -3.03 4.94
C PRO A 504 -8.99 -4.19 5.42
N ALA A 505 -7.72 -4.20 4.98
CA ALA A 505 -6.79 -5.30 5.18
C ALA A 505 -5.43 -4.80 5.65
N ILE A 506 -4.89 -5.41 6.71
CA ILE A 506 -3.59 -5.09 7.28
C ILE A 506 -2.77 -6.35 7.55
N LEU A 507 -1.45 -6.19 7.57
CA LEU A 507 -0.50 -7.20 8.02
C LEU A 507 0.27 -6.63 9.21
N ILE A 508 0.34 -7.39 10.30
CA ILE A 508 0.98 -6.99 11.56
C ILE A 508 2.24 -7.83 11.75
N GLU A 509 3.40 -7.17 11.74
CA GLU A 509 4.68 -7.72 12.17
C GLU A 509 4.83 -7.49 13.68
N ILE A 510 4.64 -8.52 14.47
CA ILE A 510 4.51 -8.43 15.93
C ILE A 510 5.84 -8.38 16.69
N GLY A 511 6.95 -8.37 15.98
CA GLY A 511 8.32 -8.35 16.49
C GLY A 511 9.27 -9.05 15.54
N TYR A 512 10.56 -9.09 15.90
CA TYR A 512 11.61 -9.74 15.10
C TYR A 512 12.08 -11.02 15.77
N ILE A 513 11.85 -12.18 15.15
CA ILE A 513 12.26 -13.49 15.69
C ILE A 513 13.79 -13.60 15.85
N THR A 514 14.55 -12.87 15.03
CA THR A 514 16.01 -12.82 15.07
C THR A 514 16.56 -11.97 16.22
N ASN A 515 15.77 -11.02 16.75
CA ASN A 515 16.17 -10.19 17.88
C ASN A 515 16.00 -10.96 19.21
N PRO A 516 17.00 -11.00 20.12
CA PRO A 516 16.91 -11.75 21.37
C PRO A 516 15.78 -11.29 22.29
N GLN A 517 15.53 -9.98 22.39
CA GLN A 517 14.50 -9.41 23.27
C GLN A 517 13.09 -9.70 22.73
N ASP A 518 12.86 -9.46 21.44
CA ASP A 518 11.58 -9.77 20.81
C ASP A 518 11.30 -11.27 20.86
N ARG A 519 12.30 -12.11 20.59
CA ARG A 519 12.17 -13.57 20.68
C ARG A 519 11.78 -14.04 22.09
N LYS A 520 12.36 -13.44 23.16
CA LYS A 520 11.94 -13.72 24.55
C LYS A 520 10.49 -13.33 24.78
N ARG A 521 10.05 -12.16 24.30
CA ARG A 521 8.67 -11.68 24.40
C ARG A 521 7.69 -12.57 23.63
N LEU A 522 8.03 -12.96 22.39
CA LEU A 522 7.19 -13.79 21.52
C LEU A 522 6.93 -15.22 22.08
N ARG A 523 7.76 -15.71 22.99
CA ARG A 523 7.52 -16.95 23.76
C ARG A 523 6.48 -16.76 24.86
N SER A 524 6.34 -15.55 25.38
CA SER A 524 5.49 -15.23 26.54
C SER A 524 4.01 -15.16 26.16
N TYR A 525 3.19 -16.01 26.78
CA TYR A 525 1.74 -15.95 26.62
C TYR A 525 1.16 -14.59 27.04
N SER A 526 1.65 -14.01 28.14
CA SER A 526 1.17 -12.71 28.64
C SER A 526 1.48 -11.57 27.67
N TYR A 527 2.61 -11.63 26.96
CA TYR A 527 2.93 -10.68 25.91
C TYR A 527 1.99 -10.86 24.71
N LEU A 528 1.80 -12.08 24.20
CA LEU A 528 0.88 -12.36 23.11
C LEU A 528 -0.56 -11.96 23.46
N LYS A 529 -1.00 -12.17 24.72
CA LYS A 529 -2.32 -11.70 25.20
C LYS A 529 -2.42 -10.18 25.21
N SER A 530 -1.35 -9.46 25.56
CA SER A 530 -1.31 -7.99 25.52
C SER A 530 -1.35 -7.47 24.09
N LEU A 531 -0.63 -8.11 23.15
CA LEU A 531 -0.71 -7.83 21.71
C LEU A 531 -2.14 -8.01 21.19
N ALA A 532 -2.76 -9.16 21.49
CA ALA A 532 -4.14 -9.44 21.08
C ALA A 532 -5.13 -8.40 21.62
N LYS A 533 -5.03 -8.02 22.91
CA LYS A 533 -5.84 -6.93 23.50
C LYS A 533 -5.64 -5.62 22.73
N GLY A 534 -4.41 -5.28 22.37
CA GLY A 534 -4.10 -4.08 21.59
C GLY A 534 -4.74 -4.08 20.20
N VAL A 535 -4.66 -5.21 19.50
CA VAL A 535 -5.33 -5.37 18.20
C VAL A 535 -6.83 -5.19 18.33
N VAL A 536 -7.47 -5.83 19.32
CA VAL A 536 -8.92 -5.69 19.57
C VAL A 536 -9.29 -4.24 19.86
N GLN A 537 -8.57 -3.55 20.76
CA GLN A 537 -8.82 -2.14 21.07
C GLN A 537 -8.63 -1.24 19.84
N GLY A 538 -7.66 -1.55 18.97
CA GLY A 538 -7.43 -0.86 17.69
C GLY A 538 -8.61 -1.02 16.74
N ILE A 539 -9.16 -2.23 16.62
CA ILE A 539 -10.33 -2.54 15.80
C ILE A 539 -11.58 -1.80 16.34
N LEU A 540 -11.78 -1.81 17.65
CA LEU A 540 -12.89 -1.07 18.29
C LEU A 540 -12.77 0.45 18.07
N ALA A 541 -11.55 1.00 18.18
CA ALA A 541 -11.29 2.41 17.90
C ALA A 541 -11.51 2.76 16.42
N TYR A 542 -11.17 1.84 15.51
CA TYR A 542 -11.44 1.97 14.08
C TYR A 542 -12.96 1.94 13.81
N ARG A 543 -13.69 0.95 14.37
CA ARG A 543 -15.16 0.84 14.28
C ARG A 543 -15.86 2.13 14.76
N LYS A 544 -15.41 2.69 15.91
CA LYS A 544 -15.92 3.97 16.42
C LYS A 544 -15.66 5.13 15.47
N SER A 545 -14.49 5.20 14.84
CA SER A 545 -14.16 6.27 13.89
C SER A 545 -15.02 6.22 12.62
N ILE A 546 -15.36 5.03 12.11
CA ILE A 546 -16.27 4.90 10.95
C ILE A 546 -17.66 5.42 11.29
N LYS A 547 -18.21 5.06 12.44
CA LYS A 547 -19.52 5.54 12.90
C LYS A 547 -19.57 7.06 13.02
N LYS A 548 -18.48 7.70 13.50
CA LYS A 548 -18.37 9.16 13.59
C LYS A 548 -18.34 9.84 12.20
N TYR A 549 -17.65 9.26 11.22
CA TYR A 549 -17.64 9.79 9.84
C TYR A 549 -18.98 9.63 9.12
N ALA A 550 -19.82 8.69 9.55
CA ALA A 550 -21.16 8.49 9.03
C ALA A 550 -22.21 9.46 9.65
N GLY A 551 -21.80 10.41 10.48
CA GLY A 551 -22.70 11.40 11.11
C GLY A 551 -23.56 10.84 12.23
N LEU A 552 -23.12 9.80 12.93
CA LEU A 552 -23.90 9.00 13.88
C LEU A 552 -23.46 9.18 15.35
N TYR A 553 -22.71 10.28 15.63
CA TYR A 553 -22.40 10.78 16.98
C TYR A 553 -22.40 12.30 16.96
#